data_3a3e348f6d09c6b02f543fe484337474
#
_entry.id   3a3e348f6d09c6b02f543fe484337474
#
_cell.length_a   1.000
_cell.length_b   1.000
_cell.length_c   1.000
_cell.angle_alpha   90.00
_cell.angle_beta   90.00
_cell.angle_gamma   90.00
#
_symmetry.space_group_name_H-M   'P 1'
#
loop_
_entity.id
_entity.type
_entity.pdbx_description
1 polymer ?
#
loop_
_entity_poly.entity_id
_entity_poly.type
_entity_poly.pdbx_seq_one_letter_code
_entity_poly.pdbx_strand_id
1 'polypeptide(L)'
;MTFILPKKTCVLWQLRIAVAFIFVCVIIFAIVPLNLWALLLAWLIAAFGLFVVFFYVPKFIKNYKIMIYNNCLCINKGVFVKSLIVLPCVRLVIVKRLVTPIMSLFKLHLVLLKVARGWIFIPELDINVSERFLNIIQGEI
;
A
#
# COMPACT_ATOMS: atom_id res chain seq x y z
N MET A 1 -10.59 15.31 10.14
CA MET A 1 -10.89 13.86 10.13
C MET A 1 -9.63 13.07 9.83
N THR A 2 -9.40 12.02 10.56
CA THR A 2 -8.23 11.15 10.38
C THR A 2 -8.69 9.78 9.90
N PHE A 3 -8.12 9.31 8.79
CA PHE A 3 -8.39 7.98 8.27
C PHE A 3 -7.17 7.10 8.50
N ILE A 4 -7.40 5.89 9.02
CA ILE A 4 -6.36 4.90 9.28
C ILE A 4 -6.64 3.69 8.37
N LEU A 5 -5.58 3.08 7.86
CA LEU A 5 -5.72 1.90 7.03
C LEU A 5 -6.23 0.71 7.85
N PRO A 6 -7.18 -0.08 7.31
CA PRO A 6 -7.70 -1.24 8.01
C PRO A 6 -6.66 -2.37 8.10
N LYS A 7 -6.81 -3.24 9.10
CA LYS A 7 -5.96 -4.43 9.25
C LYS A 7 -6.02 -5.37 8.04
N LYS A 8 -7.14 -5.40 7.34
CA LYS A 8 -7.32 -6.16 6.09
C LYS A 8 -6.34 -5.76 5.00
N THR A 9 -6.00 -4.48 4.90
CA THR A 9 -5.00 -3.97 3.96
C THR A 9 -3.62 -4.55 4.26
N CYS A 10 -3.26 -4.66 5.53
CA CYS A 10 -2.02 -5.30 5.94
C CYS A 10 -1.94 -6.76 5.48
N VAL A 11 -3.00 -7.53 5.70
CA VAL A 11 -3.08 -8.93 5.27
C VAL A 11 -2.97 -9.06 3.76
N LEU A 12 -3.67 -8.20 3.01
CA LEU A 12 -3.63 -8.19 1.56
C LEU A 12 -2.21 -7.90 1.02
N TRP A 13 -1.54 -6.92 1.58
CA TRP A 13 -0.17 -6.58 1.22
C TRP A 13 0.82 -7.68 1.57
N GLN A 14 0.68 -8.29 2.74
CA GLN A 14 1.47 -9.46 3.14
C GLN A 14 1.29 -10.60 2.16
N LEU A 15 0.04 -10.90 1.77
CA LEU A 15 -0.26 -11.95 0.81
C LEU A 15 0.39 -11.67 -0.56
N ARG A 16 0.26 -10.45 -1.07
CA ARG A 16 0.86 -10.05 -2.35
C ARG A 16 2.37 -10.19 -2.36
N ILE A 17 3.03 -9.69 -1.32
CA ILE A 17 4.48 -9.75 -1.21
C ILE A 17 4.94 -11.20 -1.04
N ALA A 18 4.25 -12.01 -0.25
CA ALA A 18 4.54 -13.42 -0.08
C ALA A 18 4.46 -14.20 -1.41
N VAL A 19 3.40 -13.98 -2.19
CA VAL A 19 3.25 -14.59 -3.52
C VAL A 19 4.37 -14.17 -4.46
N ALA A 20 4.72 -12.88 -4.48
CA ALA A 20 5.83 -12.38 -5.29
C ALA A 20 7.16 -13.02 -4.89
N PHE A 21 7.43 -13.16 -3.60
CA PHE A 21 8.64 -13.83 -3.11
C PHE A 21 8.70 -15.31 -3.48
N ILE A 22 7.60 -16.04 -3.34
CA ILE A 22 7.51 -17.45 -3.76
C ILE A 22 7.82 -17.56 -5.25
N PHE A 23 7.25 -16.69 -6.07
CA PHE A 23 7.50 -16.68 -7.50
C PHE A 23 8.97 -16.42 -7.84
N VAL A 24 9.60 -15.47 -7.19
CA VAL A 24 11.03 -15.17 -7.34
C VAL A 24 11.89 -16.38 -6.92
N CYS A 25 11.57 -17.02 -5.80
CA CYS A 25 12.29 -18.23 -5.35
C CYS A 25 12.18 -19.37 -6.37
N VAL A 26 11.00 -19.59 -6.93
CA VAL A 26 10.79 -20.63 -7.97
C VAL A 26 11.64 -20.33 -9.21
N ILE A 27 11.71 -19.09 -9.66
CA ILE A 27 12.54 -18.68 -10.80
C ILE A 27 14.02 -18.92 -10.50
N ILE A 28 14.50 -18.55 -9.31
CA ILE A 28 15.89 -18.76 -8.91
C ILE A 28 16.24 -20.25 -8.92
N PHE A 29 15.38 -21.10 -8.35
CA PHE A 29 15.57 -22.55 -8.36
C PHE A 29 15.57 -23.15 -9.77
N ALA A 30 14.83 -22.57 -10.71
CA ALA A 30 14.77 -23.05 -12.09
C ALA A 30 16.02 -22.67 -12.91
N ILE A 31 16.64 -21.53 -12.61
CA ILE A 31 17.77 -21.00 -13.39
C ILE A 31 19.12 -21.46 -12.83
N VAL A 32 19.25 -21.57 -11.52
CA VAL A 32 20.52 -21.84 -10.86
C VAL A 32 20.68 -23.35 -10.64
N PRO A 33 21.79 -23.97 -11.11
CA PRO A 33 22.06 -25.36 -10.85
C PRO A 33 22.22 -25.64 -9.34
N LEU A 34 21.82 -26.80 -8.90
CA LEU A 34 21.80 -27.27 -7.50
C LEU A 34 23.22 -27.30 -6.85
N ASN A 35 23.80 -26.12 -6.69
CA ASN A 35 25.06 -25.97 -5.95
C ASN A 35 24.77 -25.50 -4.51
N LEU A 36 25.60 -25.90 -3.58
CA LEU A 36 25.51 -25.53 -2.15
C LEU A 36 25.40 -24.02 -1.93
N TRP A 37 26.10 -23.23 -2.71
CA TRP A 37 26.07 -21.77 -2.69
C TRP A 37 24.72 -21.19 -3.11
N ALA A 38 24.07 -21.80 -4.11
CA ALA A 38 22.75 -21.39 -4.58
C ALA A 38 21.67 -21.64 -3.52
N LEU A 39 21.79 -22.76 -2.80
CA LEU A 39 20.90 -23.08 -1.69
C LEU A 39 21.04 -22.08 -0.55
N LEU A 40 22.24 -21.69 -0.17
CA LEU A 40 22.49 -20.68 0.86
C LEU A 40 21.92 -19.33 0.45
N LEU A 41 22.10 -18.90 -0.78
CA LEU A 41 21.54 -17.65 -1.32
C LEU A 41 20.01 -17.68 -1.30
N ALA A 42 19.38 -18.76 -1.72
CA ALA A 42 17.94 -18.91 -1.69
C ALA A 42 17.37 -18.82 -0.27
N TRP A 43 18.01 -19.47 0.70
CA TRP A 43 17.64 -19.38 2.12
C TRP A 43 17.77 -17.97 2.67
N LEU A 44 18.82 -17.23 2.29
CA LEU A 44 19.05 -15.85 2.72
C LEU A 44 17.96 -14.93 2.18
N ILE A 45 17.60 -15.08 0.90
CA ILE A 45 16.52 -14.32 0.26
C ILE A 45 15.17 -14.64 0.90
N ALA A 46 14.89 -15.91 1.17
CA ALA A 46 13.65 -16.33 1.82
C ALA A 46 13.55 -15.76 3.24
N ALA A 47 14.61 -15.79 4.03
CA ALA A 47 14.65 -15.22 5.38
C ALA A 47 14.44 -13.70 5.36
N PHE A 48 15.07 -13.00 4.42
CA PHE A 48 14.89 -11.56 4.24
C PHE A 48 13.46 -11.21 3.83
N GLY A 49 12.87 -11.98 2.91
CA GLY A 49 11.49 -11.83 2.49
C GLY A 49 10.49 -12.00 3.64
N LEU A 50 10.68 -13.01 4.46
CA LEU A 50 9.87 -13.21 5.66
C LEU A 50 10.00 -12.04 6.64
N PHE A 51 11.21 -11.54 6.85
CA PHE A 51 11.43 -10.37 7.69
C PHE A 51 10.67 -9.14 7.18
N VAL A 52 10.73 -8.87 5.89
CA VAL A 52 10.02 -7.74 5.27
C VAL A 52 8.50 -7.92 5.44
N VAL A 53 7.97 -9.09 5.16
CA VAL A 53 6.52 -9.35 5.24
C VAL A 53 6.00 -9.18 6.67
N PHE A 54 6.71 -9.71 7.66
CA PHE A 54 6.23 -9.69 9.05
C PHE A 54 6.53 -8.41 9.83
N PHE A 55 7.60 -7.71 9.50
CA PHE A 55 8.02 -6.50 10.23
C PHE A 55 7.79 -5.22 9.46
N TYR A 56 8.17 -5.16 8.21
CA TYR A 56 8.10 -3.93 7.42
C TYR A 56 6.66 -3.57 7.03
N VAL A 57 5.92 -4.51 6.48
CA VAL A 57 4.56 -4.26 5.99
C VAL A 57 3.59 -3.83 7.09
N PRO A 58 3.50 -4.52 8.26
CA PRO A 58 2.64 -4.08 9.34
C PRO A 58 2.99 -2.68 9.87
N LYS A 59 4.28 -2.41 9.97
CA LYS A 59 4.77 -1.12 10.47
C LYS A 59 4.50 0.01 9.48
N PHE A 60 4.67 -0.25 8.18
CA PHE A 60 4.35 0.71 7.13
C PHE A 60 2.87 1.08 7.15
N ILE A 61 1.99 0.10 7.18
CA ILE A 61 0.55 0.32 7.19
C ILE A 61 0.08 0.99 8.48
N LYS A 62 0.65 0.64 9.61
CA LYS A 62 0.34 1.26 10.90
C LYS A 62 0.74 2.75 10.93
N ASN A 63 1.83 3.10 10.28
CA ASN A 63 2.31 4.48 10.21
C ASN A 63 1.62 5.31 9.11
N TYR A 64 0.88 4.68 8.22
CA TYR A 64 0.17 5.37 7.16
C TYR A 64 -1.11 6.01 7.71
N LYS A 65 -1.16 7.33 7.71
CA LYS A 65 -2.31 8.11 8.20
C LYS A 65 -2.70 9.16 7.17
N ILE A 66 -4.00 9.31 6.96
CA ILE A 66 -4.58 10.30 6.08
C ILE A 66 -5.40 11.25 6.94
N MET A 67 -5.11 12.52 6.85
CA MET A 67 -5.84 13.57 7.58
C MET A 67 -6.38 14.59 6.59
N ILE A 68 -7.63 15.01 6.78
CA ILE A 68 -8.23 16.11 6.04
C ILE A 68 -8.50 17.23 7.04
N TYR A 69 -7.87 18.37 6.81
CA TYR A 69 -7.97 19.52 7.68
C TYR A 69 -7.89 20.83 6.86
N ASN A 70 -8.80 21.76 7.11
CA ASN A 70 -8.85 23.07 6.44
C ASN A 70 -8.71 23.00 4.91
N ASN A 71 -9.48 22.15 4.25
CA ASN A 71 -9.43 21.93 2.80
C ASN A 71 -8.05 21.45 2.29
N CYS A 72 -7.23 20.89 3.16
CA CYS A 72 -5.96 20.30 2.83
C CYS A 72 -5.95 18.81 3.15
N LEU A 73 -5.45 18.02 2.20
CA LEU A 73 -5.21 16.60 2.37
C LEU A 73 -3.78 16.40 2.87
N CYS A 74 -3.63 15.86 4.06
CA CYS A 74 -2.33 15.55 4.65
C CYS A 74 -2.15 14.03 4.68
N ILE A 75 -1.12 13.53 4.02
CA ILE A 75 -0.76 12.11 4.01
C ILE A 75 0.56 11.94 4.72
N ASN A 76 0.54 11.21 5.83
CA ASN A 76 1.74 10.84 6.55
C ASN A 76 2.04 9.37 6.28
N LYS A 77 3.22 9.08 5.75
CA LYS A 77 3.67 7.73 5.42
C LYS A 77 5.16 7.56 5.72
N GLY A 78 5.57 6.33 5.92
CA GLY A 78 6.97 5.93 6.05
C GLY A 78 7.25 5.10 7.29
N VAL A 79 8.33 4.33 7.23
CA VAL A 79 8.85 3.49 8.33
C VAL A 79 10.15 4.05 8.85
N PHE A 80 11.14 4.16 7.98
CA PHE A 80 12.46 4.71 8.31
C PHE A 80 12.54 6.20 8.00
N VAL A 81 12.00 6.60 6.84
CA VAL A 81 11.91 8.01 6.44
C VAL A 81 10.44 8.41 6.49
N LYS A 82 10.10 9.27 7.42
CA LYS A 82 8.75 9.82 7.53
C LYS A 82 8.56 10.91 6.47
N SER A 83 7.52 10.76 5.67
CA SER A 83 7.18 11.68 4.60
C SER A 83 5.79 12.24 4.85
N LEU A 84 5.67 13.54 4.89
CA LEU A 84 4.41 14.27 5.01
C LEU A 84 4.11 14.96 3.68
N ILE A 85 3.01 14.56 3.05
CA ILE A 85 2.52 15.19 1.82
C ILE A 85 1.31 16.03 2.18
N VAL A 86 1.38 17.32 1.93
CA VAL A 86 0.27 18.26 2.15
C VAL A 86 -0.21 18.76 0.80
N LEU A 87 -1.47 18.53 0.49
CA LEU A 87 -2.10 18.92 -0.76
C LEU A 87 -3.38 19.70 -0.49
N PRO A 88 -3.54 20.90 -1.04
CA PRO A 88 -4.84 21.56 -1.03
C PRO A 88 -5.82 20.79 -1.91
N CYS A 89 -7.03 20.53 -1.42
CA CYS A 89 -8.06 19.77 -2.14
C CYS A 89 -8.44 20.43 -3.49
N VAL A 90 -8.30 21.72 -3.59
CA VAL A 90 -8.56 22.49 -4.84
C VAL A 90 -7.63 22.09 -5.99
N ARG A 91 -6.45 21.53 -5.70
CA ARG A 91 -5.50 21.08 -6.72
C ARG A 91 -5.72 19.65 -7.20
N LEU A 92 -6.70 18.96 -6.67
CA LEU A 92 -7.08 17.62 -7.13
C LEU A 92 -7.84 17.73 -8.45
N VAL A 93 -7.32 17.15 -9.51
CA VAL A 93 -7.92 17.18 -10.84
C VAL A 93 -8.88 16.03 -11.03
N ILE A 94 -8.47 14.82 -10.65
CA ILE A 94 -9.24 13.60 -10.83
C ILE A 94 -9.09 12.72 -9.59
N VAL A 95 -10.20 12.18 -9.12
CA VAL A 95 -10.24 11.16 -8.09
C VAL A 95 -10.81 9.89 -8.68
N LYS A 96 -10.04 8.82 -8.68
CA LYS A 96 -10.47 7.51 -9.21
C LYS A 96 -10.48 6.47 -8.10
N ARG A 97 -11.51 5.66 -8.09
CA ARG A 97 -11.61 4.47 -7.26
C ARG A 97 -11.40 3.24 -8.12
N LEU A 98 -10.42 2.44 -7.77
CA LEU A 98 -10.11 1.19 -8.44
C LEU A 98 -10.40 0.02 -7.52
N VAL A 99 -11.01 -1.01 -8.09
CA VAL A 99 -11.32 -2.24 -7.38
C VAL A 99 -10.84 -3.41 -8.23
N THR A 100 -9.95 -4.23 -7.66
CA THR A 100 -9.54 -5.49 -8.28
C THR A 100 -10.37 -6.65 -7.70
N PRO A 101 -10.46 -7.81 -8.40
CA PRO A 101 -11.18 -8.97 -7.87
C PRO A 101 -10.71 -9.40 -6.47
N ILE A 102 -9.41 -9.34 -6.21
CA ILE A 102 -8.83 -9.68 -4.91
C ILE A 102 -9.24 -8.65 -3.84
N MET A 103 -9.22 -7.36 -4.19
CA MET A 103 -9.68 -6.30 -3.29
C MET A 103 -11.17 -6.44 -2.97
N SER A 104 -11.97 -6.84 -3.95
CA SER A 104 -13.40 -7.09 -3.77
C SER A 104 -13.68 -8.18 -2.73
N LEU A 105 -12.88 -9.23 -2.70
CA LEU A 105 -12.98 -10.29 -1.67
C LEU A 105 -12.75 -9.77 -0.26
N PHE A 106 -11.84 -8.81 -0.10
CA PHE A 106 -11.55 -8.18 1.19
C PHE A 106 -12.39 -6.94 1.48
N LYS A 107 -13.29 -6.56 0.57
CA LYS A 107 -14.09 -5.32 0.63
C LYS A 107 -13.21 -4.07 0.79
N LEU A 108 -12.15 -3.98 -0.02
CA LEU A 108 -11.21 -2.87 -0.03
C LEU A 108 -11.24 -2.15 -1.38
N HIS A 109 -11.03 -0.84 -1.36
CA HIS A 109 -10.94 0.00 -2.55
C HIS A 109 -9.62 0.77 -2.56
N LEU A 110 -8.98 0.80 -3.72
CA LEU A 110 -7.82 1.64 -3.97
C LEU A 110 -8.29 3.01 -4.48
N VAL A 111 -7.77 4.08 -3.91
CA VAL A 111 -8.07 5.44 -4.34
C VAL A 111 -6.85 6.05 -5.01
N LEU A 112 -7.04 6.55 -6.21
CA LEU A 112 -6.04 7.27 -7.00
C LEU A 112 -6.42 8.74 -7.07
N LEU A 113 -5.49 9.59 -6.69
CA LEU A 113 -5.63 11.04 -6.79
C LEU A 113 -4.68 11.56 -7.86
N LYS A 114 -5.22 12.26 -8.86
CA LYS A 114 -4.42 12.96 -9.85
C LYS A 114 -4.26 14.42 -9.46
N VAL A 115 -3.02 14.83 -9.38
CA VAL A 115 -2.61 16.22 -9.16
C VAL A 115 -1.93 16.74 -10.42
N ALA A 116 -1.77 18.05 -10.57
CA ALA A 116 -1.13 18.67 -11.74
C ALA A 116 0.27 18.10 -12.06
N ARG A 117 1.00 17.64 -11.04
CA ARG A 117 2.37 17.11 -11.20
C ARG A 117 2.50 15.60 -11.12
N GLY A 118 1.42 14.83 -10.98
CA GLY A 118 1.52 13.38 -10.90
C GLY A 118 0.33 12.67 -10.28
N TRP A 119 0.57 11.44 -9.89
CA TRP A 119 -0.44 10.59 -9.27
C TRP A 119 -0.06 10.26 -7.83
N ILE A 120 -1.04 10.28 -6.96
CA ILE A 120 -0.89 9.85 -5.57
C ILE A 120 -1.75 8.62 -5.36
N PHE A 121 -1.11 7.56 -4.87
CA PHE A 121 -1.77 6.31 -4.55
C PHE A 121 -2.09 6.28 -3.06
N ILE A 122 -3.36 6.10 -2.75
CA ILE A 122 -3.79 5.79 -1.39
C ILE A 122 -3.98 4.28 -1.33
N PRO A 123 -3.28 3.57 -0.44
CA PRO A 123 -3.46 2.14 -0.27
C PRO A 123 -4.91 1.79 0.05
N GLU A 124 -5.25 0.55 -0.13
CA GLU A 124 -6.61 0.04 -0.02
C GLU A 124 -7.30 0.48 1.27
N LEU A 125 -8.39 1.20 1.12
CA LEU A 125 -9.28 1.61 2.20
C LEU A 125 -10.51 0.69 2.25
N ASP A 126 -11.11 0.56 3.42
CA ASP A 126 -12.40 -0.11 3.56
C ASP A 126 -13.47 0.65 2.74
N ILE A 127 -14.45 -0.07 2.21
CA ILE A 127 -15.51 0.49 1.36
C ILE A 127 -16.17 1.71 2.03
N ASN A 128 -16.57 1.57 3.29
CA ASN A 128 -17.24 2.63 4.01
C ASN A 128 -16.33 3.86 4.23
N VAL A 129 -15.05 3.62 4.48
CA VAL A 129 -14.06 4.68 4.67
C VAL A 129 -13.75 5.37 3.35
N SER A 130 -13.62 4.60 2.27
CA SER A 130 -13.38 5.17 0.93
C SER A 130 -14.53 6.04 0.44
N GLU A 131 -15.76 5.64 0.69
CA GLU A 131 -16.94 6.44 0.33
C GLU A 131 -17.02 7.74 1.11
N ARG A 132 -16.81 7.70 2.42
CA ARG A 132 -16.74 8.92 3.25
C ARG A 132 -15.62 9.84 2.80
N PHE A 133 -14.45 9.29 2.51
CA PHE A 133 -13.31 10.04 2.02
C PHE A 133 -13.61 10.74 0.69
N LEU A 134 -14.22 10.03 -0.27
CA LEU A 134 -14.61 10.59 -1.56
C LEU A 134 -15.68 11.69 -1.41
N ASN A 135 -16.68 11.47 -0.58
CA ASN A 135 -17.74 12.45 -0.32
C ASN A 135 -17.19 13.74 0.29
N ILE A 136 -16.25 13.61 1.22
CA ILE A 136 -15.61 14.80 1.83
C ILE A 136 -14.80 15.56 0.79
N ILE A 137 -13.99 14.87 -0.01
CA ILE A 137 -13.18 15.51 -1.05
C ILE A 137 -14.07 16.17 -2.11
N GLN A 138 -15.13 15.50 -2.54
CA GLN A 138 -16.07 16.06 -3.52
C GLN A 138 -16.84 17.26 -2.98
N GLY A 139 -17.15 17.26 -1.70
CA GLY A 139 -17.80 18.39 -1.04
C GLY A 139 -16.91 19.61 -0.85
N GLU A 140 -15.58 19.43 -0.86
CA GLU A 140 -14.60 20.52 -0.69
C GLU A 140 -14.04 21.06 -2.03
N ILE A 141 -14.33 20.38 -3.10
CA ILE A 141 -14.02 20.84 -4.46
C ILE A 141 -15.17 21.72 -4.95
#